data_dc1149750c2bf6f7315b65e81ecf5823
#
_entry.id   dc1149750c2bf6f7315b65e81ecf5823
#
_cell.length_a   1.000
_cell.length_b   1.000
_cell.length_c   1.000
_cell.angle_alpha   90.00
_cell.angle_beta   90.00
_cell.angle_gamma   90.00
#
_symmetry.space_group_name_H-M   'P 1'
#
loop_
_entity.id
_entity.type
_entity.pdbx_description
1 polymer ?
#
loop_
_entity_poly.entity_id
_entity_poly.type
_entity_poly.pdbx_seq_one_letter_code
_entity_poly.pdbx_strand_id
1 'polypeptide(L)'
;DCITPVFAKDNELTIPHPAFIDTVYDAANAFFSGESIDKPDIRVSHIIKGRIPEAIHKPANQLLESDKTIYYERCAFIIQIPTIYETVNGNKLTLTIGGVRAYNHTNLYSKKGAERFKVFIGFTCKVCTNLCVSTDGFLSCLEVTNT
;
A
#
# COMPACT_ATOMS: atom_id res chain seq x y z
N ASP A 1 10.15 11.74 -5.38
CA ASP A 1 8.70 11.82 -5.40
C ASP A 1 8.11 10.75 -6.32
N CYS A 2 7.25 9.90 -5.76
CA CYS A 2 6.60 8.84 -6.51
C CYS A 2 5.30 9.40 -7.12
N ILE A 3 5.26 9.52 -8.44
CA ILE A 3 4.06 9.94 -9.16
C ILE A 3 3.49 8.73 -9.87
N THR A 4 2.28 8.33 -9.51
CA THR A 4 1.59 7.22 -10.14
C THR A 4 1.15 7.62 -11.55
N PRO A 5 1.57 6.89 -12.60
CA PRO A 5 1.11 7.17 -13.96
C PRO A 5 -0.37 6.79 -14.13
N VAL A 6 -0.96 7.31 -15.19
CA VAL A 6 -2.31 6.89 -15.62
C VAL A 6 -2.20 5.56 -16.37
N PHE A 7 -2.87 4.53 -15.90
CA PHE A 7 -2.83 3.20 -16.50
C PHE A 7 -4.05 2.89 -17.40
N ALA A 8 -5.18 3.60 -17.18
CA ALA A 8 -6.41 3.36 -17.92
C ALA A 8 -6.44 4.13 -19.25
N LYS A 9 -7.10 3.57 -20.27
CA LYS A 9 -7.24 4.20 -21.58
C LYS A 9 -8.06 5.52 -21.56
N ASP A 10 -8.86 5.71 -20.53
CA ASP A 10 -9.73 6.88 -20.32
C ASP A 10 -9.10 7.94 -19.40
N ASN A 11 -7.81 7.84 -19.10
CA ASN A 11 -7.06 8.77 -18.27
C ASN A 11 -7.55 8.88 -16.81
N GLU A 12 -8.19 7.84 -16.29
CA GLU A 12 -8.55 7.81 -14.87
C GLU A 12 -7.30 7.65 -14.00
N LEU A 13 -7.22 8.46 -12.96
CA LEU A 13 -6.16 8.39 -11.98
C LEU A 13 -6.37 7.18 -11.05
N THR A 14 -5.33 6.37 -10.88
CA THR A 14 -5.30 5.33 -9.87
C THR A 14 -4.98 5.90 -8.49
N ILE A 15 -5.48 5.23 -7.45
CA ILE A 15 -5.14 5.60 -6.06
C ILE A 15 -3.66 5.30 -5.83
N PRO A 16 -2.83 6.29 -5.46
CA PRO A 16 -1.41 6.05 -5.21
C PRO A 16 -1.17 5.30 -3.91
N HIS A 17 -0.05 4.60 -3.80
CA HIS A 17 0.34 3.90 -2.58
C HIS A 17 0.33 4.77 -1.32
N PRO A 18 0.86 6.01 -1.33
CA PRO A 18 0.80 6.88 -0.16
C PRO A 18 -0.62 7.13 0.35
N ALA A 19 -1.57 7.38 -0.54
CA ALA A 19 -2.96 7.60 -0.14
C ALA A 19 -3.58 6.37 0.55
N PHE A 20 -3.25 5.17 0.07
CA PHE A 20 -3.67 3.93 0.73
C PHE A 20 -3.06 3.79 2.13
N ILE A 21 -1.75 4.01 2.26
CA ILE A 21 -1.05 3.93 3.55
C ILE A 21 -1.61 4.95 4.54
N ASP A 22 -1.76 6.20 4.11
CA ASP A 22 -2.27 7.29 4.96
C ASP A 22 -3.70 7.02 5.43
N THR A 23 -4.56 6.51 4.54
CA THR A 23 -5.94 6.16 4.89
C THR A 23 -5.99 5.07 5.96
N VAL A 24 -5.18 4.02 5.83
CA VAL A 24 -5.13 2.93 6.82
C VAL A 24 -4.52 3.43 8.13
N TYR A 25 -3.49 4.27 8.07
CA TYR A 25 -2.86 4.85 9.25
C TYR A 25 -3.81 5.78 10.01
N ASP A 26 -4.55 6.64 9.31
CA ASP A 26 -5.54 7.52 9.90
C ASP A 26 -6.70 6.74 10.53
N ALA A 27 -7.17 5.70 9.85
CA ALA A 27 -8.19 4.81 10.39
C ALA A 27 -7.72 4.07 11.66
N ALA A 28 -6.47 3.61 11.69
CA ALA A 28 -5.86 2.99 12.87
C ALA A 28 -5.77 3.97 14.04
N ASN A 29 -5.33 5.20 13.80
CA ASN A 29 -5.27 6.25 14.83
C ASN A 29 -6.66 6.60 15.37
N ALA A 30 -7.67 6.64 14.52
CA ALA A 30 -9.05 6.93 14.95
C ALA A 30 -9.65 5.78 15.75
N PHE A 31 -9.46 4.53 15.30
CA PHE A 31 -10.04 3.35 15.95
C PHE A 31 -9.35 3.01 17.28
N PHE A 32 -8.03 3.09 17.32
CA PHE A 32 -7.21 2.78 18.50
C PHE A 32 -6.75 4.06 19.21
N SER A 33 -7.63 5.04 19.34
CA SER A 33 -7.34 6.28 20.04
C SER A 33 -6.94 6.00 21.51
N GLY A 34 -5.86 6.62 21.97
CA GLY A 34 -5.29 6.37 23.29
C GLY A 34 -4.22 5.28 23.33
N GLU A 35 -4.04 4.51 22.25
CA GLU A 35 -2.95 3.54 22.12
C GLU A 35 -1.74 4.18 21.42
N SER A 36 -0.56 3.61 21.69
CA SER A 36 0.66 3.99 20.97
C SER A 36 0.72 3.30 19.62
N ILE A 37 0.71 4.07 18.54
CA ILE A 37 0.72 3.55 17.18
C ILE A 37 2.04 3.94 16.52
N ASP A 38 2.81 2.94 16.10
CA ASP A 38 4.07 3.17 15.41
C ASP A 38 3.81 3.71 14.00
N LYS A 39 4.79 4.42 13.46
CA LYS A 39 4.75 4.84 12.05
C LYS A 39 4.78 3.60 11.13
N PRO A 40 4.13 3.68 9.95
CA PRO A 40 4.17 2.58 8.99
C PRO A 40 5.60 2.19 8.60
N ASP A 41 5.91 0.89 8.67
CA ASP A 41 7.11 0.31 8.06
C ASP A 41 6.75 -0.12 6.63
N ILE A 42 7.37 0.53 5.65
CA ILE A 42 6.98 0.43 4.24
C ILE A 42 8.04 -0.34 3.47
N ARG A 43 7.59 -1.31 2.69
CA ARG A 43 8.41 -2.07 1.75
C ARG A 43 7.84 -1.91 0.35
N VAL A 44 8.70 -1.63 -0.61
CA VAL A 44 8.32 -1.44 -2.01
C VAL A 44 9.16 -2.32 -2.93
N SER A 45 8.62 -2.61 -4.11
CA SER A 45 9.35 -3.30 -5.18
C SER A 45 10.41 -2.38 -5.81
N HIS A 46 11.07 -2.86 -6.83
CA HIS A 46 11.96 -2.04 -7.65
C HIS A 46 11.23 -0.85 -8.29
N ILE A 47 12.00 0.19 -8.56
CA ILE A 47 11.52 1.40 -9.22
C ILE A 47 11.16 1.11 -10.67
N ILE A 48 9.98 1.57 -11.09
CA ILE A 48 9.54 1.56 -12.49
C ILE A 48 9.51 3.00 -12.99
N LYS A 49 10.05 3.21 -14.19
CA LYS A 49 10.01 4.51 -14.84
C LYS A 49 8.67 4.71 -15.56
N GLY A 50 8.08 5.86 -15.37
CA GLY A 50 6.83 6.25 -15.98
C GLY A 50 6.88 7.68 -16.53
N ARG A 51 5.72 8.22 -16.83
CA ARG A 51 5.52 9.59 -17.33
C ARG A 51 4.43 10.26 -16.54
N ILE A 52 4.49 11.59 -16.46
CA ILE A 52 3.35 12.37 -15.97
C ILE A 52 2.15 12.19 -16.94
N PRO A 53 0.90 12.36 -16.48
CA PRO A 53 -0.29 12.17 -17.32
C PRO A 53 -0.26 13.02 -18.60
N GLU A 54 0.25 14.24 -18.53
CA GLU A 54 0.34 15.18 -19.65
C GLU A 54 1.34 14.74 -20.73
N ALA A 55 2.26 13.88 -20.39
CA ALA A 55 3.32 13.41 -21.29
C ALA A 55 3.06 12.02 -21.89
N ILE A 56 1.90 11.42 -21.63
CA ILE A 56 1.57 10.05 -22.10
C ILE A 56 1.72 9.92 -23.61
N HIS A 57 1.29 10.91 -24.37
CA HIS A 57 1.28 10.87 -25.83
C HIS A 57 2.53 11.49 -26.47
N LYS A 58 3.49 11.99 -25.69
CA LYS A 58 4.72 12.54 -26.22
C LYS A 58 5.61 11.45 -26.83
N PRO A 59 6.22 11.67 -28.01
CA PRO A 59 7.27 10.82 -28.52
C PRO A 59 8.45 10.74 -27.53
N ALA A 60 9.13 9.59 -27.48
CA ALA A 60 10.22 9.37 -26.52
C ALA A 60 11.37 10.38 -26.66
N ASN A 61 11.65 10.83 -27.89
CA ASN A 61 12.69 11.82 -28.18
C ASN A 61 12.33 13.26 -27.79
N GLN A 62 11.07 13.51 -27.42
CA GLN A 62 10.57 14.83 -26.99
C GLN A 62 10.30 14.91 -25.49
N LEU A 63 10.58 13.82 -24.75
CA LEU A 63 10.40 13.78 -23.31
C LEU A 63 11.45 14.64 -22.60
N LEU A 64 10.96 15.57 -21.78
CA LEU A 64 11.78 16.34 -20.86
C LEU A 64 12.02 15.54 -19.57
N GLU A 65 13.03 15.91 -18.80
CA GLU A 65 13.25 15.31 -17.48
C GLU A 65 12.07 15.52 -16.52
N SER A 66 11.38 16.66 -16.64
CA SER A 66 10.15 16.96 -15.89
C SER A 66 8.95 16.08 -16.26
N ASP A 67 8.97 15.46 -17.43
CA ASP A 67 7.92 14.55 -17.89
C ASP A 67 8.08 13.12 -17.34
N LYS A 68 9.26 12.80 -16.84
CA LYS A 68 9.62 11.48 -16.35
C LYS A 68 9.24 11.33 -14.88
N THR A 69 8.70 10.16 -14.54
CA THR A 69 8.32 9.82 -13.18
C THR A 69 8.87 8.47 -12.78
N ILE A 70 8.82 8.19 -11.51
CA ILE A 70 9.08 6.86 -10.97
C ILE A 70 7.87 6.40 -10.16
N TYR A 71 7.61 5.12 -10.18
CA TYR A 71 6.63 4.50 -9.31
C TYR A 71 7.05 3.07 -8.92
N TYR A 72 6.36 2.51 -7.94
CA TYR A 72 6.61 1.15 -7.46
C TYR A 72 5.42 0.27 -7.80
N GLU A 73 5.66 -0.88 -8.43
CA GLU A 73 4.62 -1.83 -8.80
C GLU A 73 3.90 -2.40 -7.59
N ARG A 74 4.66 -2.73 -6.55
CA ARG A 74 4.15 -3.34 -5.32
C ARG A 74 4.54 -2.53 -4.11
N CYS A 75 3.62 -2.45 -3.17
CA CYS A 75 3.83 -1.85 -1.87
C CYS A 75 3.23 -2.75 -0.80
N ALA A 76 3.97 -2.96 0.27
CA ALA A 76 3.49 -3.58 1.49
C ALA A 76 3.88 -2.70 2.66
N PHE A 77 3.02 -2.62 3.66
CA PHE A 77 3.34 -1.88 4.89
C PHE A 77 2.73 -2.57 6.10
N ILE A 78 3.32 -2.32 7.25
CA ILE A 78 2.80 -2.73 8.55
C ILE A 78 2.79 -1.54 9.50
N ILE A 79 1.76 -1.48 10.33
CA ILE A 79 1.60 -0.52 11.41
C ILE A 79 1.47 -1.33 12.70
N GLN A 80 2.41 -1.17 13.62
CA GLN A 80 2.39 -1.88 14.89
C GLN A 80 1.77 -1.01 15.97
N ILE A 81 0.99 -1.63 16.85
CA ILE A 81 0.39 -1.03 18.03
C ILE A 81 0.96 -1.74 19.26
N PRO A 82 2.16 -1.34 19.74
CA PRO A 82 2.89 -2.09 20.77
C PRO A 82 2.23 -2.11 22.13
N THR A 83 1.29 -1.21 22.38
CA THR A 83 0.49 -1.18 23.61
C THR A 83 -0.61 -2.25 23.67
N ILE A 84 -0.94 -2.85 22.52
CA ILE A 84 -1.83 -4.03 22.43
C ILE A 84 -0.99 -5.23 22.07
N TYR A 85 -0.80 -6.13 23.04
CA TYR A 85 0.07 -7.29 22.87
C TYR A 85 -0.43 -8.51 23.65
N GLU A 86 0.02 -9.68 23.24
CA GLU A 86 -0.09 -10.94 23.98
C GLU A 86 1.29 -11.59 24.12
N THR A 87 1.46 -12.37 25.17
CA THR A 87 2.69 -13.16 25.36
C THR A 87 2.37 -14.63 25.16
N VAL A 88 3.01 -15.27 24.20
CA VAL A 88 2.85 -16.69 23.89
C VAL A 88 4.23 -17.36 23.92
N ASN A 89 4.38 -18.36 24.76
CA ASN A 89 5.65 -19.09 24.94
C ASN A 89 6.86 -18.18 25.20
N GLY A 90 6.68 -17.11 25.99
CA GLY A 90 7.73 -16.15 26.31
C GLY A 90 7.99 -15.10 25.22
N ASN A 91 7.29 -15.16 24.09
CA ASN A 91 7.40 -14.20 22.99
C ASN A 91 6.27 -13.17 23.04
N LYS A 92 6.62 -11.90 22.94
CA LYS A 92 5.64 -10.81 22.85
C LYS A 92 5.13 -10.69 21.42
N LEU A 93 3.83 -10.89 21.25
CA LEU A 93 3.11 -10.68 20.00
C LEU A 93 2.38 -9.34 20.04
N THR A 94 2.68 -8.48 19.11
CA THR A 94 2.12 -7.12 19.02
C THR A 94 1.03 -7.07 17.97
N LEU A 95 -0.07 -6.38 18.25
CA LEU A 95 -1.11 -6.12 17.27
C LEU A 95 -0.54 -5.35 16.09
N THR A 96 -0.80 -5.85 14.90
CA THR A 96 -0.27 -5.32 13.66
C THR A 96 -1.39 -5.19 12.63
N ILE A 97 -1.45 -4.02 12.02
CA ILE A 97 -2.30 -3.76 10.86
C ILE A 97 -1.38 -3.64 9.66
N GLY A 98 -1.71 -4.29 8.57
CA GLY A 98 -0.92 -4.20 7.37
C GLY A 98 -1.76 -4.09 6.11
N GLY A 99 -1.09 -3.70 5.04
CA GLY A 99 -1.70 -3.62 3.74
C GLY A 99 -0.71 -4.02 2.65
N VAL A 100 -1.26 -4.56 1.59
CA VAL A 100 -0.52 -4.92 0.38
C VAL A 100 -1.29 -4.45 -0.83
N ARG A 101 -0.58 -3.84 -1.75
CA ARG A 101 -1.13 -3.46 -3.03
C ARG A 101 -0.11 -3.72 -4.14
N ALA A 102 -0.61 -4.22 -5.27
CA ALA A 102 0.17 -4.37 -6.48
C ALA A 102 -0.66 -3.91 -7.67
N TYR A 103 -0.11 -3.06 -8.52
CA TYR A 103 -0.83 -2.54 -9.69
C TYR A 103 -1.19 -3.64 -10.69
N ASN A 104 -0.37 -4.68 -10.80
CA ASN A 104 -0.64 -5.81 -11.69
C ASN A 104 -1.79 -6.73 -11.27
N HIS A 105 -2.25 -6.62 -10.02
CA HIS A 105 -3.42 -7.36 -9.52
C HIS A 105 -4.74 -6.62 -9.77
N THR A 106 -4.67 -5.41 -10.28
CA THR A 106 -5.84 -4.63 -10.65
C THR A 106 -5.94 -4.60 -12.18
N ASN A 107 -7.16 -4.66 -12.72
CA ASN A 107 -7.39 -4.53 -14.16
C ASN A 107 -7.17 -3.09 -14.64
N LEU A 108 -5.99 -2.53 -14.36
CA LEU A 108 -5.65 -1.14 -14.69
C LEU A 108 -5.62 -0.84 -16.18
N TYR A 109 -5.56 -1.88 -17.00
CA TYR A 109 -5.56 -1.77 -18.45
C TYR A 109 -6.94 -1.92 -19.08
N SER A 110 -7.96 -2.25 -18.29
CA SER A 110 -9.34 -2.35 -18.73
C SER A 110 -10.15 -1.16 -18.22
N LYS A 111 -11.06 -0.67 -19.05
CA LYS A 111 -12.03 0.34 -18.61
C LYS A 111 -12.86 -0.20 -17.45
N LYS A 112 -12.99 0.59 -16.38
CA LYS A 112 -13.85 0.30 -15.23
C LYS A 112 -13.42 -0.91 -14.37
N GLY A 113 -12.12 -1.22 -14.28
CA GLY A 113 -11.63 -2.19 -13.32
C GLY A 113 -11.66 -1.62 -11.89
N ALA A 114 -12.14 -2.42 -10.93
CA ALA A 114 -12.00 -2.08 -9.51
C ALA A 114 -10.55 -2.18 -9.08
N GLU A 115 -10.07 -1.22 -8.29
CA GLU A 115 -8.77 -1.29 -7.67
C GLU A 115 -8.85 -2.18 -6.43
N ARG A 116 -7.86 -3.07 -6.27
CA ARG A 116 -7.82 -4.05 -5.18
C ARG A 116 -6.73 -3.72 -4.17
N PHE A 117 -7.16 -3.67 -2.90
CA PHE A 117 -6.30 -3.45 -1.75
C PHE A 117 -6.49 -4.60 -0.77
N LYS A 118 -5.41 -5.20 -0.31
CA LYS A 118 -5.46 -6.22 0.74
C LYS A 118 -5.07 -5.59 2.07
N VAL A 119 -5.92 -5.75 3.07
CA VAL A 119 -5.68 -5.28 4.44
C VAL A 119 -5.77 -6.48 5.38
N PHE A 120 -4.86 -6.58 6.32
CA PHE A 120 -4.87 -7.60 7.35
C PHE A 120 -4.68 -7.00 8.73
N ILE A 121 -5.24 -7.66 9.73
CA ILE A 121 -5.06 -7.37 11.14
C ILE A 121 -4.68 -8.67 11.83
N GLY A 122 -3.60 -8.68 12.59
CA GLY A 122 -3.13 -9.85 13.29
C GLY A 122 -2.03 -9.52 14.29
N PHE A 123 -1.51 -10.54 14.94
CA PHE A 123 -0.41 -10.39 15.89
C PHE A 123 0.90 -10.83 15.24
N THR A 124 1.96 -10.04 15.42
CA THR A 124 3.29 -10.34 14.89
C THR A 124 4.34 -10.31 15.98
N CYS A 125 5.38 -11.16 15.83
CA CYS A 125 6.55 -11.15 16.68
C CYS A 125 7.67 -10.33 16.06
N LYS A 126 8.20 -9.36 16.80
CA LYS A 126 9.31 -8.53 16.33
C LYS A 126 10.65 -9.27 16.20
N VAL A 127 10.80 -10.42 16.87
CA VAL A 127 12.05 -11.17 16.90
C VAL A 127 12.29 -11.95 15.60
N CYS A 128 11.26 -12.24 14.85
CA CYS A 128 11.37 -12.89 13.54
C CYS A 128 11.60 -11.84 12.45
N THR A 129 12.73 -11.90 11.78
CA THR A 129 13.06 -11.07 10.61
C THR A 129 12.15 -11.35 9.41
N ASN A 130 11.45 -12.48 9.42
CA ASN A 130 10.37 -12.81 8.52
C ASN A 130 9.04 -12.44 9.19
N LEU A 131 8.15 -11.78 8.44
CA LEU A 131 6.79 -11.48 8.85
C LEU A 131 6.03 -12.80 9.12
N CYS A 132 6.20 -13.35 10.32
CA CYS A 132 5.33 -14.42 10.81
C CYS A 132 4.02 -13.77 11.26
N VAL A 133 3.10 -13.64 10.34
CA VAL A 133 1.72 -13.30 10.69
C VAL A 133 1.10 -14.53 11.32
N SER A 134 0.62 -14.41 12.55
CA SER A 134 -0.19 -15.46 13.17
C SER A 134 -1.39 -15.78 12.27
N THR A 135 -1.70 -17.06 12.11
CA THR A 135 -2.80 -17.54 11.25
C THR A 135 -4.19 -17.13 11.74
N ASP A 136 -4.30 -16.53 12.91
CA ASP A 136 -5.56 -16.07 13.50
C ASP A 136 -5.93 -14.62 13.15
N GLY A 137 -5.25 -14.03 12.19
CA GLY A 137 -5.51 -12.67 11.74
C GLY A 137 -6.66 -12.61 10.72
N PHE A 138 -7.33 -11.45 10.69
CA PHE A 138 -8.35 -11.14 9.70
C PHE A 138 -7.71 -10.58 8.43
N LEU A 139 -8.06 -11.17 7.28
CA LEU A 139 -7.66 -10.69 5.96
C LEU A 139 -8.89 -10.27 5.18
N SER A 140 -8.90 -9.04 4.68
CA SER A 140 -9.94 -8.55 3.79
C SER A 140 -9.35 -8.02 2.49
N CYS A 141 -10.08 -8.23 1.40
CA CYS A 141 -9.80 -7.61 0.12
C CYS A 141 -10.82 -6.50 -0.11
N LEU A 142 -10.34 -5.28 -0.26
CA LEU A 142 -11.15 -4.11 -0.58
C LEU A 142 -11.10 -3.87 -2.09
N GLU A 143 -12.26 -3.76 -2.70
CA GLU A 143 -12.40 -3.32 -4.09
C GLU A 143 -12.96 -1.92 -4.12
N VAL A 144 -12.23 -1.01 -4.75
CA VAL A 144 -12.61 0.41 -4.87
C VAL A 144 -12.83 0.72 -6.35
N THR A 145 -14.00 1.23 -6.66
CA THR A 145 -14.32 1.75 -7.99
C THR A 145 -14.31 3.27 -7.94
N ASN A 146 -13.55 3.86 -8.83
CA ASN A 146 -13.60 5.31 -9.04
C ASN A 146 -14.84 5.61 -9.89
N THR A 147 -15.79 6.27 -9.29
CA THR A 147 -16.99 6.76 -9.99
C THR A 147 -16.88 8.25 -10.25
#